data_2ccd0ca829f7deadd86370c564d2bac3
#
_entry.id   2ccd0ca829f7deadd86370c564d2bac3
#
_cell.length_a   1.000
_cell.length_b   1.000
_cell.length_c   1.000
_cell.angle_alpha   90.00
_cell.angle_beta   90.00
_cell.angle_gamma   90.00
#
_symmetry.space_group_name_H-M   'P 1'
#
loop_
_entity.id
_entity.type
_entity.pdbx_description
1 polymer ?
#
loop_
_entity_poly.entity_id
_entity_poly.type
_entity_poly.pdbx_seq_one_letter_code
_entity_poly.pdbx_strand_id
1 'polypeptide(L)'
;MKVIDLAVRHVECISATTSVTDCALAMRTRHVGSLVVVDGGNKPIGMITDRDLTIEVLATGRDIAATKVGDVMTSPAVVAQGEENIVDALARMREFGIRRLPVVDENGLLV
;
A
#
# COMPACT_ATOMS: atom_id res chain seq x y z
N MET A 1 -20.08 7.11 -11.75
CA MET A 1 -18.99 7.80 -11.02
C MET A 1 -17.70 7.04 -11.22
N LYS A 2 -16.65 7.74 -11.57
CA LYS A 2 -15.31 7.17 -11.75
C LYS A 2 -14.55 7.17 -10.44
N VAL A 3 -13.63 6.23 -10.31
CA VAL A 3 -12.76 6.14 -9.13
C VAL A 3 -12.05 7.46 -8.85
N ILE A 4 -11.53 8.11 -9.88
CA ILE A 4 -10.77 9.37 -9.73
C ILE A 4 -11.60 10.49 -9.08
N ASP A 5 -12.92 10.43 -9.19
CA ASP A 5 -13.81 11.44 -8.61
C ASP A 5 -13.83 11.39 -7.08
N LEU A 6 -13.50 10.23 -6.50
CA LEU A 6 -13.48 10.01 -5.05
C LEU A 6 -12.07 9.81 -4.49
N ALA A 7 -11.05 9.75 -5.35
CA ALA A 7 -9.70 9.42 -4.90
C ALA A 7 -9.11 10.53 -4.03
N VAL A 8 -8.37 10.12 -2.98
CA VAL A 8 -7.56 11.02 -2.17
C VAL A 8 -6.30 11.36 -2.96
N ARG A 9 -6.00 12.64 -3.11
CA ARG A 9 -4.87 13.11 -3.92
C ARG A 9 -3.52 12.98 -3.23
N HIS A 10 -3.50 13.02 -1.91
CA HIS A 10 -2.26 12.89 -1.15
C HIS A 10 -2.14 11.47 -0.63
N VAL A 11 -1.23 10.70 -1.21
CA VAL A 11 -1.02 9.28 -0.87
C VAL A 11 0.34 9.11 -0.26
N GLU A 12 0.38 8.45 0.90
CA GLU A 12 1.62 8.15 1.59
C GLU A 12 2.26 6.89 1.00
N CYS A 13 3.50 7.03 0.55
CA CYS A 13 4.26 5.98 -0.13
C CYS A 13 5.53 5.62 0.62
N ILE A 14 6.07 4.45 0.31
CA ILE A 14 7.33 3.97 0.87
C ILE A 14 8.01 3.04 -0.14
N SER A 15 9.33 2.91 -0.03
CA SER A 15 10.11 1.99 -0.85
C SER A 15 10.19 0.60 -0.21
N ALA A 16 10.23 -0.44 -1.03
CA ALA A 16 10.41 -1.82 -0.57
C ALA A 16 11.75 -2.04 0.15
N THR A 17 12.75 -1.18 -0.10
CA THR A 17 14.07 -1.28 0.53
C THR A 17 14.14 -0.60 1.89
N THR A 18 13.09 0.11 2.29
CA THR A 18 13.00 0.76 3.60
C THR A 18 12.93 -0.30 4.70
N SER A 19 13.62 -0.07 5.83
CA SER A 19 13.53 -0.96 6.98
C SER A 19 12.13 -0.94 7.59
N VAL A 20 11.73 -2.04 8.23
CA VAL A 20 10.42 -2.06 8.92
C VAL A 20 10.37 -1.08 10.08
N THR A 21 11.51 -0.77 10.71
CA THR A 21 11.60 0.25 11.75
C THR A 21 11.27 1.63 11.19
N ASP A 22 11.88 2.01 10.07
CA ASP A 22 11.60 3.30 9.44
C ASP A 22 10.16 3.36 8.90
N CYS A 23 9.63 2.23 8.43
CA CYS A 23 8.23 2.12 8.06
C CYS A 23 7.30 2.43 9.24
N ALA A 24 7.56 1.81 10.39
CA ALA A 24 6.78 2.04 11.60
C ALA A 24 6.88 3.50 12.07
N LEU A 25 8.06 4.10 11.99
CA LEU A 25 8.27 5.51 12.30
C LEU A 25 7.48 6.42 11.35
N ALA A 26 7.46 6.10 10.06
CA ALA A 26 6.68 6.85 9.07
C ALA A 26 5.19 6.79 9.38
N MET A 27 4.68 5.62 9.73
CA MET A 27 3.27 5.45 10.12
C MET A 27 2.94 6.28 11.36
N ARG A 28 3.82 6.27 12.34
CA ARG A 28 3.64 7.06 13.58
C ARG A 28 3.65 8.54 13.28
N THR A 29 4.63 9.01 12.55
CA THR A 29 4.81 10.43 12.23
C THR A 29 3.68 10.99 11.38
N ARG A 30 3.22 10.20 10.41
CA ARG A 30 2.18 10.61 9.46
C ARG A 30 0.77 10.25 9.92
N HIS A 31 0.63 9.54 11.05
CA HIS A 31 -0.65 9.09 11.63
C HIS A 31 -1.46 8.25 10.64
N VAL A 32 -0.80 7.32 9.97
CA VAL A 32 -1.44 6.39 9.03
C VAL A 32 -1.13 4.94 9.40
N GLY A 33 -2.05 4.04 9.07
CA GLY A 33 -1.91 2.60 9.32
C GLY A 33 -1.59 1.81 8.06
N SER A 34 -1.41 2.47 6.93
CA SER A 34 -1.05 1.81 5.67
C SER A 34 -0.24 2.75 4.78
N LEU A 35 0.65 2.14 4.00
CA LEU A 35 1.48 2.85 3.03
C LEU A 35 1.47 2.07 1.72
N VAL A 36 1.44 2.80 0.60
CA VAL A 36 1.59 2.19 -0.72
C VAL A 36 3.09 1.98 -0.95
N VAL A 37 3.46 0.76 -1.30
CA VAL A 37 4.85 0.46 -1.64
C VAL A 37 5.03 0.69 -3.13
N VAL A 38 5.95 1.59 -3.48
CA VAL A 38 6.19 1.96 -4.87
C VAL A 38 7.63 1.64 -5.26
N ASP A 39 7.84 1.40 -6.56
CA ASP A 39 9.19 1.26 -7.10
C ASP A 39 9.78 2.64 -7.44
N GLY A 40 10.98 2.67 -8.02
CA GLY A 40 11.66 3.92 -8.38
C GLY A 40 10.95 4.75 -9.44
N GLY A 41 9.98 4.15 -10.15
CA GLY A 41 9.17 4.83 -11.16
C GLY A 41 7.77 5.21 -10.70
N ASN A 42 7.52 5.24 -9.40
CA ASN A 42 6.22 5.56 -8.80
C ASN A 42 5.10 4.56 -9.15
N LYS A 43 5.48 3.32 -9.44
CA LYS A 43 4.53 2.25 -9.72
C LYS A 43 4.22 1.49 -8.43
N PRO A 44 2.95 1.33 -8.03
CA PRO A 44 2.60 0.51 -6.88
C PRO A 44 3.00 -0.95 -7.11
N ILE A 45 3.76 -1.50 -6.17
CA ILE A 45 4.20 -2.90 -6.20
C ILE A 45 3.66 -3.71 -5.03
N GLY A 46 3.11 -3.04 -4.02
CA GLY A 46 2.53 -3.69 -2.85
C GLY A 46 1.90 -2.69 -1.91
N MET A 47 1.40 -3.21 -0.81
CA MET A 47 0.87 -2.45 0.32
C MET A 47 1.49 -2.97 1.60
N ILE A 48 1.72 -2.10 2.55
CA ILE A 48 2.11 -2.50 3.90
C ILE A 48 1.23 -1.79 4.93
N THR A 49 0.80 -2.55 5.93
CA THR A 49 -0.07 -2.06 6.99
C THR A 49 0.58 -2.24 8.35
N ASP A 50 0.05 -1.55 9.36
CA ASP A 50 0.45 -1.74 10.75
C ASP A 50 0.16 -3.18 11.20
N ARG A 51 -0.90 -3.80 10.68
CA ARG A 51 -1.19 -5.22 10.94
C ARG A 51 -0.08 -6.11 10.38
N ASP A 52 0.45 -5.83 9.19
CA ASP A 52 1.58 -6.59 8.61
C ASP A 52 2.80 -6.53 9.53
N LEU A 53 3.12 -5.35 10.09
CA LEU A 53 4.24 -5.21 11.01
C LEU A 53 4.03 -6.02 12.28
N THR A 54 2.81 -6.05 12.79
CA THR A 54 2.48 -6.81 14.00
C THR A 54 2.53 -8.30 13.75
N ILE A 55 1.89 -8.79 12.69
CA ILE A 55 1.71 -10.22 12.42
C ILE A 55 2.94 -10.85 11.77
N GLU A 56 3.52 -10.17 10.77
CA GLU A 56 4.60 -10.73 9.96
C GLU A 56 5.99 -10.42 10.51
N VAL A 57 6.13 -9.47 11.40
CA VAL A 57 7.42 -9.10 12.01
C VAL A 57 7.45 -9.48 13.48
N LEU A 58 6.59 -8.89 14.31
CA LEU A 58 6.60 -9.15 15.75
C LEU A 58 6.19 -10.57 16.10
N ALA A 59 5.05 -11.03 15.56
CA ALA A 59 4.52 -12.35 15.91
C ALA A 59 5.37 -13.50 15.40
N THR A 60 6.09 -13.31 14.29
CA THR A 60 6.97 -14.35 13.73
C THR A 60 8.37 -14.34 14.33
N GLY A 61 8.71 -13.30 15.09
CA GLY A 61 10.05 -13.17 15.66
C GLY A 61 11.14 -12.80 14.66
N ARG A 62 10.80 -12.18 13.54
CA ARG A 62 11.78 -11.71 12.57
C ARG A 62 12.76 -10.72 13.20
N ASP A 63 13.98 -10.73 12.72
CA ASP A 63 14.99 -9.73 13.11
C ASP A 63 14.58 -8.35 12.56
N ILE A 64 14.13 -7.48 13.45
CA ILE A 64 13.65 -6.13 13.10
C ILE A 64 14.72 -5.33 12.39
N ALA A 65 15.98 -5.46 12.81
CA ALA A 65 17.09 -4.71 12.22
C ALA A 65 17.41 -5.14 10.79
N ALA A 66 17.07 -6.38 10.42
CA ALA A 66 17.41 -6.95 9.13
C ALA A 66 16.19 -7.06 8.19
N THR A 67 14.99 -6.77 8.66
CA THR A 67 13.77 -6.92 7.86
C THR A 67 13.42 -5.63 7.13
N LYS A 68 13.10 -5.76 5.85
CA LYS A 68 12.69 -4.64 5.00
C LYS A 68 11.21 -4.75 4.64
N VAL A 69 10.64 -3.62 4.24
CA VAL A 69 9.22 -3.55 3.80
C VAL A 69 8.93 -4.61 2.75
N GLY A 70 9.81 -4.78 1.76
CA GLY A 70 9.63 -5.75 0.69
C GLY A 70 9.54 -7.20 1.17
N ASP A 71 10.09 -7.50 2.35
CA ASP A 71 10.07 -8.87 2.91
C ASP A 71 8.70 -9.25 3.47
N VAL A 72 7.90 -8.27 3.84
CA VAL A 72 6.64 -8.51 4.57
C VAL A 72 5.43 -7.83 3.97
N MET A 73 5.59 -7.00 2.94
CA MET A 73 4.48 -6.36 2.25
C MET A 73 3.56 -7.38 1.58
N THR A 74 2.31 -6.99 1.37
CA THR A 74 1.38 -7.74 0.52
C THR A 74 1.62 -7.35 -0.92
N SER A 75 1.90 -8.30 -1.80
CA SER A 75 2.16 -8.05 -3.22
C SER A 75 1.55 -9.17 -4.07
N PRO A 76 1.23 -8.89 -5.36
CA PRO A 76 1.29 -7.58 -5.98
C PRO A 76 0.26 -6.61 -5.41
N ALA A 77 0.41 -5.31 -5.69
CA ALA A 77 -0.58 -4.33 -5.27
C ALA A 77 -1.88 -4.55 -6.05
N VAL A 78 -3.00 -4.59 -5.34
CA VAL A 78 -4.32 -4.54 -5.97
C VAL A 78 -4.63 -3.07 -6.19
N VAL A 79 -4.87 -2.68 -7.45
CA VAL A 79 -5.01 -1.28 -7.83
C VAL A 79 -6.35 -1.01 -8.50
N ALA A 80 -6.72 0.27 -8.56
CA ALA A 80 -7.85 0.75 -9.34
C ALA A 80 -7.35 1.72 -10.40
N GLN A 81 -7.96 1.68 -11.58
CA GLN A 81 -7.74 2.68 -12.61
C GLN A 81 -8.57 3.91 -12.29
N GLY A 82 -8.00 5.11 -12.48
CA GLY A 82 -8.74 6.35 -12.21
C GLY A 82 -10.03 6.47 -13.02
N GLU A 83 -10.02 5.95 -14.23
CA GLU A 83 -11.15 6.04 -15.17
C GLU A 83 -12.19 4.93 -15.00
N GLU A 84 -11.92 3.89 -14.20
CA GLU A 84 -12.90 2.81 -14.04
C GLU A 84 -14.10 3.23 -13.19
N ASN A 85 -15.19 2.48 -13.34
CA ASN A 85 -16.40 2.71 -12.57
C ASN A 85 -16.17 2.35 -11.11
N ILE A 86 -16.65 3.20 -10.20
CA ILE A 86 -16.49 2.99 -8.76
C ILE A 86 -17.11 1.67 -8.28
N VAL A 87 -18.18 1.22 -8.92
CA VAL A 87 -18.85 -0.05 -8.55
C VAL A 87 -17.90 -1.23 -8.76
N ASP A 88 -17.15 -1.23 -9.85
CA ASP A 88 -16.20 -2.30 -10.16
C ASP A 88 -15.03 -2.31 -9.17
N ALA A 89 -14.54 -1.13 -8.78
CA ALA A 89 -13.49 -1.01 -7.79
C ALA A 89 -13.97 -1.49 -6.42
N LEU A 90 -15.19 -1.12 -6.02
CA LEU A 90 -15.77 -1.58 -4.75
C LEU A 90 -15.96 -3.09 -4.72
N ALA A 91 -16.36 -3.69 -5.85
CA ALA A 91 -16.49 -5.15 -5.95
C ALA A 91 -15.13 -5.83 -5.76
N ARG A 92 -14.08 -5.26 -6.34
CA ARG A 92 -12.71 -5.78 -6.18
C ARG A 92 -12.24 -5.68 -4.73
N MET A 93 -12.52 -4.57 -4.06
CA MET A 93 -12.19 -4.41 -2.65
C MET A 93 -12.88 -5.48 -1.79
N ARG A 94 -14.15 -5.75 -2.09
CA ARG A 94 -14.91 -6.78 -1.39
C ARG A 94 -14.34 -8.17 -1.64
N GLU A 95 -14.01 -8.48 -2.89
CA GLU A 95 -13.43 -9.77 -3.27
C GLU A 95 -12.14 -10.07 -2.53
N PHE A 96 -11.24 -9.08 -2.42
CA PHE A 96 -9.95 -9.24 -1.77
C PHE A 96 -9.96 -8.90 -0.27
N GLY A 97 -11.10 -8.47 0.27
CA GLY A 97 -11.22 -8.12 1.69
C GLY A 97 -10.38 -6.93 2.10
N ILE A 98 -10.21 -5.95 1.22
CA ILE A 98 -9.38 -4.77 1.45
C ILE A 98 -10.23 -3.50 1.50
N ARG A 99 -9.75 -2.49 2.20
CA ARG A 99 -10.47 -1.24 2.41
C ARG A 99 -9.91 -0.08 1.58
N ARG A 100 -8.73 -0.25 1.00
CA ARG A 100 -8.03 0.79 0.26
C ARG A 100 -7.42 0.22 -1.00
N LEU A 101 -7.48 1.01 -2.07
CA LEU A 101 -6.83 0.68 -3.34
C LEU A 101 -5.98 1.87 -3.77
N PRO A 102 -4.70 1.64 -4.12
CA PRO A 102 -3.96 2.66 -4.86
C PRO A 102 -4.63 2.91 -6.19
N VAL A 103 -4.76 4.17 -6.56
CA VAL A 103 -5.32 4.58 -7.84
C VAL A 103 -4.18 4.89 -8.80
N VAL A 104 -4.21 4.28 -9.97
CA VAL A 104 -3.16 4.43 -10.98
C VAL A 104 -3.72 5.04 -12.26
N ASP A 105 -2.82 5.62 -13.06
CA ASP A 105 -3.14 6.11 -14.39
C ASP A 105 -3.03 4.99 -15.43
N GLU A 106 -3.17 5.33 -16.70
CA GLU A 106 -3.11 4.37 -17.82
C GLU A 106 -1.75 3.69 -17.95
N ASN A 107 -0.70 4.27 -17.40
CA ASN A 107 0.65 3.71 -17.42
C ASN A 107 0.96 2.87 -16.17
N GLY A 108 -0.01 2.72 -15.27
CA GLY A 108 0.16 1.99 -14.01
C GLY A 108 0.87 2.78 -12.92
N LEU A 109 1.01 4.09 -13.09
CA LEU A 109 1.67 4.95 -12.10
C LEU A 109 0.67 5.53 -11.12
N LEU A 110 1.07 5.64 -9.87
CA LEU A 110 0.25 6.19 -8.80
C LEU A 110 -0.13 7.64 -9.10
N VAL A 111 -1.40 7.95 -8.96
CA VAL A 111 -1.92 9.32 -9.15
C VAL A 111 -2.30 9.98 -7.84
#